data_3bcce88991cc34454299075bca0167ee
#
_entry.id   3bcce88991cc34454299075bca0167ee
#
_cell.length_a   1.000
_cell.length_b   1.000
_cell.length_c   1.000
_cell.angle_alpha   90.00
_cell.angle_beta   90.00
_cell.angle_gamma   90.00
#
_symmetry.space_group_name_H-M   'P 1'
#
loop_
_entity.id
_entity.type
_entity.pdbx_description
1 polymer ?
#
loop_
_entity_poly.entity_id
_entity_poly.type
_entity_poly.pdbx_seq_one_letter_code
_entity_poly.pdbx_strand_id
1 'polypeptide(L)'
;MATNESGTPFRAISQSQHCPEAWDMVTYAAMKNYGVAFSRLRKSRFRSRFHLSEADRRYIAEKGMATIRRHCEDFIRTRLAPANPPNDGKQTPMRGHPVFIAQHACACCCRDCLAKWWKVPRGVAIPAERQQGIVDFLMAWIERENAP
;
A
#
# COMPACT_ATOMS: atom_id res chain seq x y z
N MET A 1 -21.61 -41.10 0.76
CA MET A 1 -21.69 -40.55 1.64
C MET A 1 -20.70 -39.61 2.10
N ALA A 2 -20.73 -39.24 2.81
CA ALA A 2 -19.96 -38.31 3.40
C ALA A 2 -18.71 -37.95 2.86
N THR A 3 -18.17 -38.72 2.25
CA THR A 3 -16.96 -38.47 1.78
C THR A 3 -16.73 -37.23 1.21
N ASN A 4 -17.33 -37.05 0.29
CA ASN A 4 -17.16 -35.94 -0.43
C ASN A 4 -17.17 -34.74 0.27
N GLU A 5 -18.01 -34.60 0.95
CA GLU A 5 -18.17 -33.36 1.51
C GLU A 5 -17.04 -32.98 2.31
N SER A 6 -16.46 -33.85 2.86
CA SER A 6 -15.45 -33.42 3.73
C SER A 6 -14.31 -32.81 3.01
N GLY A 7 -13.99 -33.28 1.94
CA GLY A 7 -12.82 -32.77 1.32
C GLY A 7 -12.93 -31.36 0.88
N THR A 8 -14.00 -31.03 0.41
CA THR A 8 -14.16 -29.76 -0.16
C THR A 8 -13.97 -28.64 0.73
N PRO A 9 -14.64 -28.59 1.76
CA PRO A 9 -14.57 -27.41 2.57
C PRO A 9 -13.24 -27.13 3.13
N PHE A 10 -12.48 -28.11 3.51
CA PHE A 10 -11.33 -27.71 4.14
C PHE A 10 -10.21 -27.29 3.29
N ARG A 11 -10.21 -27.59 2.07
CA ARG A 11 -9.18 -27.07 1.25
C ARG A 11 -9.20 -25.61 1.18
N ALA A 12 -10.30 -25.06 0.97
CA ALA A 12 -10.41 -23.66 0.79
C ALA A 12 -9.95 -22.91 1.99
N ILE A 13 -10.29 -23.41 3.11
CA ILE A 13 -9.92 -22.74 4.31
C ILE A 13 -8.45 -22.69 4.53
N SER A 14 -7.82 -23.80 4.32
CA SER A 14 -6.42 -23.82 4.62
C SER A 14 -5.64 -22.89 3.75
N GLN A 15 -6.05 -22.72 2.53
CA GLN A 15 -5.31 -21.86 1.70
C GLN A 15 -5.37 -20.45 2.11
N SER A 16 -6.52 -20.00 2.47
CA SER A 16 -6.64 -18.61 2.75
C SER A 16 -5.91 -18.23 4.00
N GLN A 17 -5.68 -19.15 4.86
CA GLN A 17 -5.06 -18.78 6.10
C GLN A 17 -3.57 -18.67 6.05
N HIS A 18 -2.97 -19.36 5.14
CA HIS A 18 -1.55 -19.34 5.04
C HIS A 18 -0.99 -18.02 4.65
N CYS A 19 -1.47 -17.48 3.61
CA CYS A 19 -0.89 -16.30 3.05
C CYS A 19 -0.89 -15.09 3.93
N PRO A 20 -2.00 -14.74 4.51
CA PRO A 20 -2.02 -13.52 5.29
C PRO A 20 -1.09 -13.56 6.47
N GLU A 21 -0.92 -14.69 7.05
CA GLU A 21 -0.06 -14.78 8.20
C GLU A 21 1.39 -14.59 7.87
N ALA A 22 1.78 -15.08 6.73
CA ALA A 22 3.17 -15.03 6.38
C ALA A 22 3.68 -13.60 6.28
N TRP A 23 2.95 -12.73 5.66
CA TRP A 23 3.45 -11.38 5.52
C TRP A 23 2.97 -10.42 6.59
N ASP A 24 2.15 -10.90 7.49
CA ASP A 24 1.80 -10.14 8.66
C ASP A 24 3.01 -9.82 9.49
N MET A 25 3.82 -10.81 9.72
CA MET A 25 4.93 -10.66 10.62
C MET A 25 6.01 -9.75 10.09
N VAL A 26 6.19 -9.72 8.79
CA VAL A 26 7.28 -8.96 8.22
C VAL A 26 6.84 -7.59 7.76
N THR A 27 5.81 -7.57 6.95
CA THR A 27 5.40 -6.36 6.28
C THR A 27 4.77 -5.35 7.19
N TYR A 28 3.84 -5.81 7.97
CA TYR A 28 3.06 -4.92 8.81
C TYR A 28 3.94 -4.27 9.86
N ALA A 29 4.84 -5.05 10.44
CA ALA A 29 5.75 -4.51 11.44
C ALA A 29 6.67 -3.46 10.84
N ALA A 30 7.17 -3.73 9.65
CA ALA A 30 8.07 -2.80 8.99
C ALA A 30 7.39 -1.48 8.67
N MET A 31 6.14 -1.54 8.23
CA MET A 31 5.43 -0.31 7.92
C MET A 31 4.99 0.46 9.14
N LYS A 32 4.86 -0.20 10.27
CA LYS A 32 4.43 0.47 11.48
C LYS A 32 5.52 1.29 12.13
N ASN A 33 6.75 0.98 11.85
CA ASN A 33 7.84 1.79 12.37
C ASN A 33 8.17 2.87 11.35
N TYR A 34 7.40 3.93 11.36
CA TYR A 34 7.47 4.96 10.33
C TYR A 34 8.85 5.63 10.27
N GLY A 35 9.45 5.88 11.42
CA GLY A 35 10.76 6.53 11.45
C GLY A 35 11.81 5.74 10.69
N VAL A 36 11.87 4.44 10.97
CA VAL A 36 12.83 3.56 10.30
C VAL A 36 12.48 3.42 8.82
N ALA A 37 11.20 3.24 8.52
CA ALA A 37 10.76 3.07 7.14
C ALA A 37 11.10 4.30 6.30
N PHE A 38 10.78 5.48 6.80
CA PHE A 38 11.07 6.71 6.06
C PHE A 38 12.58 6.93 5.92
N SER A 39 13.34 6.55 6.92
CA SER A 39 14.79 6.65 6.86
C SER A 39 15.37 5.78 5.76
N ARG A 40 14.88 4.54 5.63
CA ARG A 40 15.28 3.65 4.56
C ARG A 40 14.95 4.23 3.19
N LEU A 41 13.75 4.77 3.05
CA LEU A 41 13.30 5.34 1.77
C LEU A 41 14.15 6.55 1.38
N ARG A 42 14.53 7.36 2.34
CA ARG A 42 15.37 8.53 2.05
C ARG A 42 16.74 8.18 1.52
N LYS A 43 17.22 6.99 1.80
CA LYS A 43 18.51 6.55 1.27
C LYS A 43 18.43 6.10 -0.18
N SER A 44 17.23 5.88 -0.69
CA SER A 44 17.05 5.49 -2.08
C SER A 44 17.10 6.73 -2.96
N ARG A 45 17.96 6.69 -3.98
CA ARG A 45 18.09 7.80 -4.90
C ARG A 45 16.77 8.09 -5.60
N PHE A 46 16.07 7.05 -6.00
CA PHE A 46 14.80 7.21 -6.71
C PHE A 46 13.70 7.70 -5.76
N ARG A 47 13.56 7.03 -4.60
CA ARG A 47 12.44 7.36 -3.69
C ARG A 47 12.59 8.73 -3.05
N SER A 48 13.80 9.14 -2.77
CA SER A 48 14.03 10.41 -2.09
C SER A 48 13.73 11.63 -2.97
N ARG A 49 13.51 11.42 -4.26
CA ARG A 49 13.19 12.52 -5.16
C ARG A 49 11.75 12.98 -5.10
N PHE A 50 10.88 12.21 -4.49
CA PHE A 50 9.45 12.53 -4.50
C PHE A 50 9.09 13.47 -3.35
N HIS A 51 8.52 14.60 -3.69
CA HIS A 51 8.08 15.62 -2.74
C HIS A 51 6.76 16.19 -3.21
N LEU A 52 5.94 16.66 -2.27
CA LEU A 52 4.70 17.32 -2.64
C LEU A 52 4.98 18.66 -3.31
N SER A 53 4.32 18.90 -4.42
CA SER A 53 4.43 20.17 -5.11
C SER A 53 3.52 21.19 -4.44
N GLU A 54 3.64 22.44 -4.85
CA GLU A 54 2.75 23.45 -4.37
C GLU A 54 1.30 23.15 -4.74
N ALA A 55 1.09 22.64 -5.94
CA ALA A 55 -0.24 22.25 -6.38
C ALA A 55 -0.81 21.13 -5.52
N ASP A 56 0.02 20.17 -5.14
CA ASP A 56 -0.40 19.10 -4.24
C ASP A 56 -0.81 19.66 -2.89
N ARG A 57 -0.04 20.58 -2.35
CA ARG A 57 -0.33 21.19 -1.06
C ARG A 57 -1.63 21.99 -1.09
N ARG A 58 -1.84 22.72 -2.18
CA ARG A 58 -3.09 23.44 -2.36
C ARG A 58 -4.29 22.50 -2.44
N TYR A 59 -4.12 21.39 -3.15
CA TYR A 59 -5.18 20.42 -3.28
C TYR A 59 -5.53 19.82 -1.92
N ILE A 60 -4.51 19.53 -1.11
CA ILE A 60 -4.73 19.01 0.24
C ILE A 60 -5.49 20.04 1.08
N ALA A 61 -5.09 21.31 0.99
CA ALA A 61 -5.74 22.37 1.74
C ALA A 61 -7.20 22.56 1.32
N GLU A 62 -7.47 22.47 0.05
CA GLU A 62 -8.81 22.59 -0.50
C GLU A 62 -9.72 21.45 -0.11
N LYS A 63 -9.24 20.24 -0.25
CA LYS A 63 -10.07 19.04 -0.04
C LYS A 63 -10.10 18.57 1.40
N GLY A 64 -9.04 18.82 2.15
CA GLY A 64 -8.91 18.36 3.53
C GLY A 64 -8.34 16.94 3.61
N MET A 65 -7.62 16.67 4.69
CA MET A 65 -6.95 15.39 4.87
C MET A 65 -7.91 14.21 4.88
N ALA A 66 -9.12 14.39 5.41
CA ALA A 66 -10.09 13.29 5.42
C ALA A 66 -10.47 12.86 4.01
N THR A 67 -10.62 13.83 3.11
CA THR A 67 -10.93 13.53 1.72
C THR A 67 -9.74 12.86 1.02
N ILE A 68 -8.54 13.34 1.28
CA ILE A 68 -7.33 12.74 0.72
C ILE A 68 -7.22 11.28 1.17
N ARG A 69 -7.55 11.01 2.44
CA ARG A 69 -7.52 9.65 2.95
C ARG A 69 -8.53 8.76 2.22
N ARG A 70 -9.73 9.25 1.97
CA ARG A 70 -10.73 8.48 1.21
C ARG A 70 -10.23 8.14 -0.18
N HIS A 71 -9.60 9.12 -0.84
CA HIS A 71 -9.01 8.88 -2.15
C HIS A 71 -7.92 7.83 -2.07
N CYS A 72 -7.10 7.90 -1.04
CA CYS A 72 -6.04 6.92 -0.82
C CYS A 72 -6.62 5.52 -0.67
N GLU A 73 -7.66 5.38 0.15
CA GLU A 73 -8.33 4.10 0.35
C GLU A 73 -8.84 3.54 -0.97
N ASP A 74 -9.45 4.37 -1.78
CA ASP A 74 -9.97 3.94 -3.08
C ASP A 74 -8.85 3.52 -4.03
N PHE A 75 -7.79 4.29 -4.12
CA PHE A 75 -6.68 3.94 -5.00
C PHE A 75 -6.02 2.64 -4.58
N ILE A 76 -5.81 2.43 -3.28
CA ILE A 76 -5.19 1.21 -2.80
C ILE A 76 -6.10 0.03 -3.07
N ARG A 77 -7.38 0.15 -2.77
CA ARG A 77 -8.33 -0.94 -2.93
C ARG A 77 -8.48 -1.37 -4.38
N THR A 78 -8.54 -0.41 -5.29
CA THR A 78 -8.85 -0.72 -6.68
C THR A 78 -7.62 -0.95 -7.54
N ARG A 79 -6.52 -0.29 -7.25
CA ARG A 79 -5.35 -0.34 -8.13
C ARG A 79 -4.19 -1.16 -7.61
N LEU A 80 -4.14 -1.42 -6.31
CA LEU A 80 -2.99 -2.09 -5.73
C LEU A 80 -3.35 -3.41 -5.05
N ALA A 81 -4.47 -3.45 -4.35
CA ALA A 81 -4.84 -4.59 -3.52
C ALA A 81 -5.22 -5.87 -4.27
N PRO A 82 -5.80 -5.82 -5.46
CA PRO A 82 -6.13 -7.08 -6.13
C PRO A 82 -4.92 -7.95 -6.35
N ALA A 83 -5.13 -9.27 -6.39
CA ALA A 83 -4.04 -10.22 -6.56
C ALA A 83 -3.23 -9.94 -7.81
N ASN A 84 -3.93 -9.58 -8.88
CA ASN A 84 -3.29 -9.23 -10.14
C ASN A 84 -3.90 -7.93 -10.64
N PRO A 85 -3.41 -6.80 -10.13
CA PRO A 85 -4.03 -5.52 -10.49
C PRO A 85 -3.83 -5.21 -11.97
N PRO A 86 -4.78 -4.54 -12.58
CA PRO A 86 -4.61 -4.13 -13.98
C PRO A 86 -3.43 -3.16 -14.09
N ASN A 87 -2.69 -3.26 -15.16
CA ASN A 87 -1.54 -2.41 -15.45
C ASN A 87 -0.49 -2.44 -14.34
N ASP A 88 -0.28 -3.61 -13.76
CA ASP A 88 0.69 -3.71 -12.65
C ASP A 88 2.06 -3.26 -13.12
N GLY A 89 2.64 -2.35 -12.36
CA GLY A 89 3.88 -1.68 -12.71
C GLY A 89 3.68 -0.29 -13.25
N LYS A 90 2.49 0.04 -13.72
CA LYS A 90 2.16 1.34 -14.28
C LYS A 90 0.83 1.89 -13.77
N GLN A 91 0.30 1.31 -12.72
CA GLN A 91 -1.03 1.70 -12.23
C GLN A 91 -1.05 3.02 -11.49
N THR A 92 0.10 3.48 -11.01
CA THR A 92 0.17 4.74 -10.24
C THR A 92 0.85 5.81 -11.09
N PRO A 93 0.12 6.86 -11.45
CA PRO A 93 0.72 7.96 -12.20
C PRO A 93 1.85 8.63 -11.42
N MET A 94 2.76 9.24 -12.13
CA MET A 94 3.92 9.89 -11.49
C MET A 94 3.57 11.21 -10.83
N ARG A 95 2.42 11.78 -11.16
CA ARG A 95 1.96 13.04 -10.56
C ARG A 95 0.47 13.18 -10.79
N GLY A 96 -0.12 14.22 -10.24
CA GLY A 96 -1.54 14.50 -10.43
C GLY A 96 -2.39 14.32 -9.19
N HIS A 97 -1.82 13.77 -8.13
CA HIS A 97 -2.52 13.63 -6.86
C HIS A 97 -1.48 13.39 -5.77
N PRO A 98 -1.63 14.00 -4.59
CA PRO A 98 -0.65 13.79 -3.52
C PRO A 98 -0.47 12.33 -3.13
N VAL A 99 -1.53 11.52 -3.22
CA VAL A 99 -1.40 10.09 -2.91
C VAL A 99 -0.48 9.39 -3.90
N PHE A 100 -0.51 9.77 -5.17
CA PHE A 100 0.38 9.15 -6.17
C PHE A 100 1.84 9.44 -5.83
N ILE A 101 2.12 10.66 -5.40
CA ILE A 101 3.48 11.03 -4.99
C ILE A 101 3.89 10.20 -3.77
N ALA A 102 2.99 10.08 -2.79
CA ALA A 102 3.26 9.28 -1.60
C ALA A 102 3.52 7.81 -1.95
N GLN A 103 2.76 7.26 -2.88
CA GLN A 103 2.93 5.86 -3.28
C GLN A 103 4.32 5.63 -3.88
N HIS A 104 4.80 6.54 -4.71
CA HIS A 104 6.14 6.41 -5.26
C HIS A 104 7.21 6.64 -4.21
N ALA A 105 7.03 7.62 -3.34
CA ALA A 105 7.99 7.90 -2.28
C ALA A 105 8.09 6.74 -1.31
N CYS A 106 6.97 6.06 -1.05
CA CYS A 106 6.90 5.00 -0.05
C CYS A 106 7.02 3.60 -0.62
N ALA A 107 7.32 3.48 -1.90
CA ALA A 107 7.47 2.18 -2.57
C ALA A 107 6.19 1.34 -2.49
N CYS A 108 5.04 2.01 -2.59
CA CYS A 108 3.73 1.37 -2.61
C CYS A 108 3.02 1.65 -3.93
N CYS A 109 3.78 1.81 -5.00
CA CYS A 109 3.22 2.21 -6.29
C CYS A 109 2.82 1.03 -7.17
N CYS A 110 3.34 -0.15 -6.91
CA CYS A 110 2.98 -1.37 -7.63
C CYS A 110 3.29 -2.58 -6.79
N ARG A 111 2.82 -3.75 -7.21
CA ARG A 111 3.01 -4.97 -6.42
C ARG A 111 4.48 -5.39 -6.38
N ASP A 112 5.22 -5.07 -7.42
CA ASP A 112 6.65 -5.38 -7.46
C ASP A 112 7.41 -4.57 -6.42
N CYS A 113 7.12 -3.30 -6.32
CA CYS A 113 7.76 -2.45 -5.31
C CYS A 113 7.35 -2.87 -3.89
N LEU A 114 6.09 -3.22 -3.71
CA LEU A 114 5.64 -3.72 -2.42
C LEU A 114 6.38 -5.01 -2.03
N ALA A 115 6.56 -5.91 -2.99
CA ALA A 115 7.27 -7.16 -2.71
C ALA A 115 8.72 -6.89 -2.36
N LYS A 116 9.35 -6.01 -3.13
CA LYS A 116 10.76 -5.73 -2.96
C LYS A 116 11.07 -4.99 -1.66
N TRP A 117 10.30 -3.96 -1.37
CA TRP A 117 10.56 -3.11 -0.20
C TRP A 117 9.94 -3.63 1.08
N TRP A 118 8.73 -4.16 0.99
CA TRP A 118 7.94 -4.46 2.18
C TRP A 118 7.57 -5.92 2.31
N LYS A 119 8.04 -6.76 1.39
CA LYS A 119 7.83 -8.22 1.43
C LYS A 119 6.37 -8.63 1.34
N VAL A 120 5.56 -7.81 0.69
CA VAL A 120 4.17 -8.17 0.42
C VAL A 120 4.15 -9.17 -0.74
N PRO A 121 3.60 -10.36 -0.58
CA PRO A 121 3.66 -11.36 -1.65
C PRO A 121 2.88 -10.94 -2.88
N ARG A 122 3.43 -11.20 -4.03
CA ARG A 122 2.73 -10.96 -5.30
C ARG A 122 1.72 -12.05 -5.53
N GLY A 123 0.67 -11.74 -6.29
CA GLY A 123 -0.31 -12.74 -6.67
C GLY A 123 -1.34 -13.08 -5.60
N VAL A 124 -1.31 -12.37 -4.48
CA VAL A 124 -2.25 -12.59 -3.38
C VAL A 124 -2.95 -11.26 -3.11
N ALA A 125 -4.27 -11.27 -3.02
CA ALA A 125 -5.01 -10.06 -2.74
C ALA A 125 -4.65 -9.54 -1.35
N ILE A 126 -4.56 -8.23 -1.22
CA ILE A 126 -4.23 -7.61 0.07
C ILE A 126 -5.53 -7.46 0.86
N PRO A 127 -5.63 -8.08 2.05
CA PRO A 127 -6.86 -8.00 2.83
C PRO A 127 -7.14 -6.59 3.32
N ALA A 128 -8.38 -6.31 3.63
CA ALA A 128 -8.81 -4.96 4.01
C ALA A 128 -8.00 -4.37 5.14
N GLU A 129 -7.68 -5.11 6.17
CA GLU A 129 -6.93 -4.52 7.26
C GLU A 129 -5.48 -4.24 6.90
N ARG A 130 -4.91 -4.98 5.96
CA ARG A 130 -3.58 -4.65 5.47
C ARG A 130 -3.62 -3.46 4.54
N GLN A 131 -4.71 -3.30 3.80
CA GLN A 131 -4.91 -2.09 3.00
C GLN A 131 -4.90 -0.86 3.90
N GLN A 132 -5.55 -0.96 5.07
CA GLN A 132 -5.56 0.16 6.02
C GLN A 132 -4.15 0.48 6.51
N GLY A 133 -3.34 -0.53 6.73
CA GLY A 133 -1.95 -0.30 7.13
C GLY A 133 -1.17 0.47 6.09
N ILE A 134 -1.38 0.13 4.82
CA ILE A 134 -0.74 0.85 3.72
C ILE A 134 -1.25 2.29 3.66
N VAL A 135 -2.55 2.47 3.81
CA VAL A 135 -3.15 3.81 3.79
C VAL A 135 -2.57 4.65 4.93
N ASP A 136 -2.51 4.10 6.13
CA ASP A 136 -1.94 4.81 7.28
C ASP A 136 -0.51 5.24 7.02
N PHE A 137 0.28 4.37 6.42
CA PHE A 137 1.67 4.65 6.10
C PHE A 137 1.77 5.81 5.09
N LEU A 138 0.98 5.77 4.03
CA LEU A 138 0.98 6.81 3.02
C LEU A 138 0.49 8.15 3.60
N MET A 139 -0.55 8.11 4.42
CA MET A 139 -1.05 9.32 5.03
C MET A 139 -0.04 9.92 6.00
N ALA A 140 0.70 9.09 6.72
CA ALA A 140 1.76 9.58 7.59
C ALA A 140 2.84 10.31 6.79
N TRP A 141 3.19 9.77 5.63
CA TRP A 141 4.16 10.43 4.76
C TRP A 141 3.64 11.79 4.27
N ILE A 142 2.37 11.82 3.85
CA ILE A 142 1.76 13.06 3.37
C ILE A 142 1.73 14.11 4.48
N GLU A 143 1.39 13.72 5.68
CA GLU A 143 1.37 14.63 6.81
C GLU A 143 2.74 15.21 7.08
N ARG A 144 3.77 14.39 7.06
CA ARG A 144 5.12 14.88 7.29
C ARG A 144 5.57 15.84 6.20
N GLU A 145 5.31 15.49 4.95
CA GLU A 145 5.70 16.35 3.82
C GLU A 145 4.93 17.64 3.79
N ASN A 146 3.69 17.62 4.23
CA ASN A 146 2.81 18.79 4.18
C ASN A 146 3.01 19.70 5.39
N ALA A 147 3.76 19.29 6.37
CA ALA A 147 4.00 20.11 7.56
C ALA A 147 4.83 21.35 7.20
N PRO A 148 4.60 22.47 7.87
CA PRO A 148 5.32 23.71 7.55
C PRO A 148 6.80 23.65 7.86
#